data_fe98cb20913724971ab1bf3204bb4afa
#
_entry.id   fe98cb20913724971ab1bf3204bb4afa
#
_cell.length_a   1.000
_cell.length_b   1.000
_cell.length_c   1.000
_cell.angle_alpha   90.00
_cell.angle_beta   90.00
_cell.angle_gamma   90.00
#
_symmetry.space_group_name_H-M   'P 1'
#
loop_
_entity.id
_entity.type
_entity.pdbx_description
1 polymer ?
#
loop_
_entity_poly.entity_id
_entity_poly.type
_entity_poly.pdbx_seq_one_letter_code
_entity_poly.pdbx_strand_id
1 'polypeptide(L)'
;MNKKILFLSTAVILSLAFVAATSIFQAQQETKENELANNNADVVSRSGSPSKGAADAKITIVEFFDPACETCAQFYPLVNDIIKKYPGKVKVEMRHTPFHKGADKVVAMLEAAHLQGKFWPALKLLFANQQGWTRHHTAQPEQALQLLSSLAIDKQQLQTDMVSEKVANVISQDVADAKTLEVRATPQFFVNGKPLTRFGYRELIDMVEDAIALAY
;
A
#
# COMPACT_ATOMS: atom_id res chain seq x y z
N MET A 1 39.47 45.53 -4.17
CA MET A 1 38.83 44.30 -3.64
C MET A 1 39.29 43.13 -4.49
N ASN A 2 39.85 42.09 -3.89
CA ASN A 2 40.47 41.00 -4.63
C ASN A 2 39.38 40.13 -5.28
N LYS A 3 39.38 40.04 -6.64
CA LYS A 3 38.34 39.34 -7.41
C LYS A 3 38.10 37.90 -6.96
N LYS A 4 39.16 37.22 -6.43
CA LYS A 4 39.11 35.89 -5.85
C LYS A 4 38.28 35.82 -4.56
N ILE A 5 38.42 36.85 -3.70
CA ILE A 5 37.67 36.95 -2.42
C ILE A 5 36.20 37.20 -2.72
N LEU A 6 35.88 38.08 -3.68
CA LEU A 6 34.52 38.38 -4.12
C LEU A 6 33.85 37.10 -4.68
N PHE A 7 34.55 36.34 -5.53
CA PHE A 7 34.03 35.10 -6.09
C PHE A 7 33.76 34.04 -5.03
N LEU A 8 34.71 33.84 -4.07
CA LEU A 8 34.54 32.90 -2.97
C LEU A 8 33.37 33.27 -2.04
N SER A 9 33.24 34.57 -1.71
CA SER A 9 32.12 35.00 -0.84
C SER A 9 30.76 34.84 -1.54
N THR A 10 30.66 35.12 -2.83
CA THR A 10 29.42 34.89 -3.60
C THR A 10 29.07 33.39 -3.67
N ALA A 11 30.06 32.52 -3.90
CA ALA A 11 29.84 31.08 -3.93
C ALA A 11 29.34 30.54 -2.58
N VAL A 12 29.91 31.00 -1.45
CA VAL A 12 29.48 30.63 -0.10
C VAL A 12 28.05 31.11 0.17
N ILE A 13 27.72 32.35 -0.19
CA ILE A 13 26.36 32.90 0.00
C ILE A 13 25.33 32.08 -0.82
N LEU A 14 25.65 31.77 -2.08
CA LEU A 14 24.76 30.96 -2.91
C LEU A 14 24.58 29.55 -2.37
N SER A 15 25.65 28.92 -1.86
CA SER A 15 25.57 27.59 -1.23
C SER A 15 24.70 27.62 0.03
N LEU A 16 24.86 28.63 0.89
CA LEU A 16 24.03 28.79 2.10
C LEU A 16 22.56 29.06 1.74
N ALA A 17 22.31 29.91 0.74
CA ALA A 17 20.96 30.17 0.25
C ALA A 17 20.29 28.90 -0.34
N PHE A 18 21.06 28.09 -1.07
CA PHE A 18 20.58 26.81 -1.60
C PHE A 18 20.23 25.82 -0.49
N VAL A 19 21.12 25.66 0.52
CA VAL A 19 20.85 24.80 1.69
C VAL A 19 19.63 25.29 2.45
N ALA A 20 19.49 26.59 2.68
CA ALA A 20 18.32 27.15 3.37
C ALA A 20 17.03 26.90 2.56
N ALA A 21 17.05 27.12 1.25
CA ALA A 21 15.91 26.90 0.38
C ALA A 21 15.47 25.42 0.35
N THR A 22 16.44 24.48 0.27
CA THR A 22 16.15 23.04 0.32
C THR A 22 15.59 22.61 1.67
N SER A 23 16.13 23.14 2.78
CA SER A 23 15.63 22.84 4.14
C SER A 23 14.19 23.38 4.34
N ILE A 24 13.88 24.58 3.87
CA ILE A 24 12.53 25.15 3.94
C ILE A 24 11.57 24.31 3.08
N PHE A 25 11.97 23.94 1.87
CA PHE A 25 11.16 23.11 1.00
C PHE A 25 10.86 21.73 1.62
N GLN A 26 11.88 21.07 2.21
CA GLN A 26 11.71 19.80 2.92
C GLN A 26 10.76 19.92 4.11
N ALA A 27 10.92 20.97 4.93
CA ALA A 27 10.04 21.21 6.07
C ALA A 27 8.57 21.46 5.64
N GLN A 28 8.35 22.16 4.53
CA GLN A 28 7.01 22.38 3.98
C GLN A 28 6.41 21.08 3.44
N GLN A 29 7.20 20.23 2.79
CA GLN A 29 6.77 18.91 2.33
C GLN A 29 6.35 18.04 3.51
N GLU A 30 7.18 17.96 4.54
CA GLU A 30 6.91 17.17 5.75
C GLU A 30 5.64 17.64 6.48
N THR A 31 5.44 18.97 6.58
CA THR A 31 4.23 19.54 7.16
C THR A 31 2.99 19.13 6.36
N LYS A 32 3.05 19.23 5.03
CA LYS A 32 1.95 18.83 4.14
C LYS A 32 1.64 17.32 4.25
N GLU A 33 2.67 16.47 4.32
CA GLU A 33 2.50 15.02 4.49
C GLU A 33 1.87 14.68 5.85
N ASN A 34 2.27 15.39 6.92
CA ASN A 34 1.68 15.22 8.25
C ASN A 34 0.22 15.69 8.28
N GLU A 35 -0.11 16.81 7.65
CA GLU A 35 -1.49 17.28 7.52
C GLU A 35 -2.36 16.29 6.74
N LEU A 36 -1.85 15.77 5.62
CA LEU A 36 -2.55 14.74 4.84
C LEU A 36 -2.77 13.47 5.65
N ALA A 37 -1.77 13.01 6.40
CA ALA A 37 -1.88 11.85 7.27
C ALA A 37 -2.94 12.03 8.36
N ASN A 38 -2.95 13.19 9.02
CA ASN A 38 -3.88 13.49 10.11
C ASN A 38 -5.32 13.70 9.60
N ASN A 39 -5.49 14.41 8.48
CA ASN A 39 -6.80 14.72 7.93
C ASN A 39 -7.47 13.52 7.25
N ASN A 40 -6.68 12.52 6.83
CA ASN A 40 -7.17 11.35 6.10
C ASN A 40 -6.95 10.03 6.84
N ALA A 41 -6.67 10.05 8.14
CA ALA A 41 -6.38 8.83 8.91
C ALA A 41 -7.46 7.75 8.72
N ASP A 42 -8.74 8.14 8.82
CA ASP A 42 -9.89 7.26 8.65
C ASP A 42 -10.11 6.83 7.18
N VAL A 43 -9.52 7.55 6.23
CA VAL A 43 -9.60 7.24 4.79
C VAL A 43 -8.47 6.27 4.41
N VAL A 44 -7.28 6.45 4.99
CA VAL A 44 -6.13 5.56 4.75
C VAL A 44 -6.36 4.19 5.36
N SER A 45 -6.72 4.11 6.65
CA SER A 45 -6.92 2.87 7.41
C SER A 45 -8.40 2.71 7.76
N ARG A 46 -8.96 1.54 7.47
CA ARG A 46 -10.36 1.25 7.76
C ARG A 46 -10.51 -0.01 8.60
N SER A 47 -11.35 0.11 9.64
CA SER A 47 -11.77 -1.06 10.42
C SER A 47 -12.42 -2.10 9.52
N GLY A 48 -11.99 -3.36 9.65
CA GLY A 48 -12.49 -4.48 8.85
C GLY A 48 -11.70 -4.76 7.58
N SER A 49 -10.72 -3.93 7.21
CA SER A 49 -9.79 -4.25 6.11
C SER A 49 -8.96 -5.49 6.45
N PRO A 50 -8.64 -6.35 5.45
CA PRO A 50 -7.76 -7.49 5.67
C PRO A 50 -6.44 -7.04 6.27
N SER A 51 -6.13 -7.50 7.48
CA SER A 51 -4.93 -7.10 8.20
C SER A 51 -4.08 -8.30 8.63
N LYS A 52 -2.76 -8.06 8.81
CA LYS A 52 -1.79 -9.06 9.25
C LYS A 52 -0.71 -8.40 10.08
N GLY A 53 -0.34 -9.03 11.18
CA GLY A 53 0.57 -8.50 12.20
C GLY A 53 -0.13 -8.43 13.54
N ALA A 54 0.49 -7.82 14.54
CA ALA A 54 -0.12 -7.64 15.85
C ALA A 54 -1.22 -6.57 15.78
N ALA A 55 -2.38 -6.85 16.37
CA ALA A 55 -3.51 -5.93 16.33
C ALA A 55 -3.21 -4.58 16.99
N ASP A 56 -2.36 -4.59 18.02
CA ASP A 56 -1.91 -3.44 18.80
C ASP A 56 -0.59 -2.82 18.28
N ALA A 57 -0.10 -3.26 17.12
CA ALA A 57 1.09 -2.68 16.51
C ALA A 57 0.92 -1.18 16.27
N LYS A 58 1.92 -0.38 16.72
CA LYS A 58 1.91 1.08 16.56
C LYS A 58 2.24 1.52 15.13
N ILE A 59 2.85 0.64 14.32
CA ILE A 59 3.16 0.93 12.92
C ILE A 59 2.20 0.17 12.04
N THR A 60 1.43 0.92 11.25
CA THR A 60 0.51 0.39 10.25
C THR A 60 1.03 0.74 8.86
N ILE A 61 1.32 -0.29 8.07
CA ILE A 61 1.52 -0.17 6.62
C ILE A 61 0.15 -0.38 5.97
N VAL A 62 -0.34 0.58 5.22
CA VAL A 62 -1.53 0.40 4.38
C VAL A 62 -1.09 0.30 2.93
N GLU A 63 -1.50 -0.76 2.25
CA GLU A 63 -1.22 -0.98 0.84
C GLU A 63 -2.51 -0.91 0.02
N PHE A 64 -2.64 0.11 -0.81
CA PHE A 64 -3.63 0.14 -1.89
C PHE A 64 -3.08 -0.69 -3.05
N PHE A 65 -3.72 -1.82 -3.32
CA PHE A 65 -3.19 -2.83 -4.23
C PHE A 65 -4.21 -3.30 -5.27
N ASP A 66 -3.68 -3.81 -6.36
CA ASP A 66 -4.44 -4.54 -7.38
C ASP A 66 -3.89 -5.97 -7.46
N PRO A 67 -4.72 -7.01 -7.32
CA PRO A 67 -4.24 -8.38 -7.40
C PRO A 67 -3.63 -8.75 -8.77
N ALA A 68 -3.99 -8.05 -9.84
CA ALA A 68 -3.43 -8.27 -11.17
C ALA A 68 -2.14 -7.46 -11.44
N CYS A 69 -1.73 -6.58 -10.52
CA CYS A 69 -0.52 -5.78 -10.63
C CYS A 69 0.73 -6.63 -10.30
N GLU A 70 1.67 -6.76 -11.25
CA GLU A 70 2.91 -7.51 -11.04
C GLU A 70 3.78 -6.88 -9.95
N THR A 71 3.80 -5.55 -9.86
CA THR A 71 4.58 -4.85 -8.83
C THR A 71 4.01 -5.11 -7.44
N CYS A 72 2.69 -5.22 -7.25
CA CYS A 72 2.08 -5.64 -6.00
C CYS A 72 2.54 -7.05 -5.60
N ALA A 73 2.56 -7.99 -6.55
CA ALA A 73 3.07 -9.34 -6.30
C ALA A 73 4.55 -9.35 -5.91
N GLN A 74 5.37 -8.45 -6.50
CA GLN A 74 6.80 -8.31 -6.17
C GLN A 74 7.02 -7.72 -4.76
N PHE A 75 6.21 -6.78 -4.32
CA PHE A 75 6.30 -6.18 -2.97
C PHE A 75 5.75 -7.08 -1.87
N TYR A 76 4.86 -8.01 -2.18
CA TYR A 76 4.22 -8.87 -1.19
C TYR A 76 5.21 -9.65 -0.29
N PRO A 77 6.32 -10.25 -0.80
CA PRO A 77 7.34 -10.87 0.04
C PRO A 77 8.00 -9.86 0.99
N LEU A 78 8.36 -8.67 0.50
CA LEU A 78 9.01 -7.63 1.28
C LEU A 78 8.14 -7.21 2.48
N VAL A 79 6.85 -6.92 2.26
CA VAL A 79 5.92 -6.54 3.33
C VAL A 79 5.82 -7.66 4.38
N ASN A 80 5.75 -8.92 3.95
CA ASN A 80 5.76 -10.05 4.88
C ASN A 80 7.06 -10.16 5.67
N ASP A 81 8.21 -9.86 5.06
CA ASP A 81 9.50 -9.91 5.74
C ASP A 81 9.68 -8.75 6.72
N ILE A 82 9.13 -7.56 6.43
CA ILE A 82 9.07 -6.45 7.39
C ILE A 82 8.28 -6.86 8.64
N ILE A 83 7.08 -7.45 8.48
CA ILE A 83 6.27 -7.91 9.62
C ILE A 83 7.03 -8.95 10.46
N LYS A 84 7.73 -9.88 9.82
CA LYS A 84 8.55 -10.89 10.52
C LYS A 84 9.76 -10.30 11.22
N LYS A 85 10.41 -9.29 10.61
CA LYS A 85 11.58 -8.60 11.18
C LYS A 85 11.22 -7.80 12.42
N TYR A 86 9.99 -7.25 12.49
CA TYR A 86 9.52 -6.40 13.58
C TYR A 86 8.25 -6.96 14.24
N PRO A 87 8.33 -8.15 14.86
CA PRO A 87 7.16 -8.80 15.45
C PRO A 87 6.57 -7.94 16.58
N GLY A 88 5.25 -7.81 16.61
CA GLY A 88 4.53 -6.98 17.57
C GLY A 88 4.58 -5.47 17.31
N LYS A 89 5.42 -5.00 16.37
CA LYS A 89 5.59 -3.55 16.12
C LYS A 89 4.90 -3.09 14.85
N VAL A 90 4.77 -3.96 13.84
CA VAL A 90 4.26 -3.63 12.51
C VAL A 90 3.09 -4.53 12.15
N LYS A 91 2.06 -3.93 11.58
CA LYS A 91 0.96 -4.61 10.87
C LYS A 91 0.80 -4.04 9.47
N VAL A 92 0.22 -4.82 8.57
CA VAL A 92 -0.21 -4.38 7.24
C VAL A 92 -1.73 -4.45 7.13
N GLU A 93 -2.33 -3.49 6.44
CA GLU A 93 -3.73 -3.47 6.02
C GLU A 93 -3.78 -3.37 4.50
N MET A 94 -4.63 -4.19 3.88
CA MET A 94 -4.79 -4.22 2.43
C MET A 94 -6.05 -3.47 2.02
N ARG A 95 -5.93 -2.58 1.01
CA ARG A 95 -7.03 -1.79 0.46
C ARG A 95 -7.13 -2.03 -1.05
N HIS A 96 -8.32 -2.30 -1.53
CA HIS A 96 -8.54 -2.70 -2.92
C HIS A 96 -8.54 -1.55 -3.90
N THR A 97 -7.77 -1.69 -4.99
CA THR A 97 -7.70 -0.68 -6.06
C THR A 97 -7.57 -1.38 -7.41
N PRO A 98 -8.68 -1.97 -7.92
CA PRO A 98 -8.67 -2.78 -9.13
C PRO A 98 -8.54 -1.91 -10.39
N PHE A 99 -7.33 -1.51 -10.74
CA PHE A 99 -7.05 -0.68 -11.92
C PHE A 99 -6.97 -1.50 -13.21
N HIS A 100 -6.59 -2.78 -13.12
CA HIS A 100 -6.49 -3.65 -14.28
C HIS A 100 -7.87 -4.19 -14.68
N LYS A 101 -8.09 -4.34 -15.99
CA LYS A 101 -9.33 -4.91 -16.53
C LYS A 101 -9.59 -6.30 -15.93
N GLY A 102 -10.78 -6.52 -15.38
CA GLY A 102 -11.20 -7.77 -14.75
C GLY A 102 -10.70 -7.99 -13.33
N ALA A 103 -9.84 -7.11 -12.80
CA ALA A 103 -9.34 -7.20 -11.42
C ALA A 103 -10.46 -6.97 -10.39
N ASP A 104 -11.50 -6.24 -10.72
CA ASP A 104 -12.69 -6.03 -9.91
C ASP A 104 -13.34 -7.35 -9.46
N LYS A 105 -13.43 -8.33 -10.35
CA LYS A 105 -13.95 -9.66 -10.02
C LYS A 105 -13.02 -10.44 -9.11
N VAL A 106 -11.70 -10.31 -9.31
CA VAL A 106 -10.70 -10.99 -8.45
C VAL A 106 -10.66 -10.37 -7.05
N VAL A 107 -10.83 -9.05 -6.95
CA VAL A 107 -11.01 -8.36 -5.67
C VAL A 107 -12.27 -8.86 -4.94
N ALA A 108 -13.39 -9.05 -5.65
CA ALA A 108 -14.60 -9.62 -5.06
C ALA A 108 -14.36 -11.06 -4.52
N MET A 109 -13.56 -11.87 -5.22
CA MET A 109 -13.15 -13.19 -4.72
C MET A 109 -12.31 -13.09 -3.45
N LEU A 110 -11.37 -12.13 -3.39
CA LEU A 110 -10.52 -11.92 -2.21
C LEU A 110 -11.33 -11.46 -1.01
N GLU A 111 -12.27 -10.53 -1.19
CA GLU A 111 -13.15 -10.09 -0.10
C GLU A 111 -14.11 -11.20 0.33
N ALA A 112 -14.67 -11.98 -0.58
CA ALA A 112 -15.47 -13.15 -0.23
C ALA A 112 -14.63 -14.20 0.54
N ALA A 113 -13.36 -14.40 0.15
CA ALA A 113 -12.43 -15.25 0.90
C ALA A 113 -12.09 -14.64 2.28
N HIS A 114 -12.04 -13.31 2.40
CA HIS A 114 -11.87 -12.61 3.67
C HIS A 114 -12.99 -12.92 4.66
N LEU A 115 -14.23 -12.93 4.20
CA LEU A 115 -15.39 -13.30 5.03
C LEU A 115 -15.30 -14.72 5.59
N GLN A 116 -14.54 -15.60 4.94
CA GLN A 116 -14.25 -16.95 5.40
C GLN A 116 -12.90 -17.08 6.15
N GLY A 117 -12.23 -15.96 6.49
CA GLY A 117 -10.91 -15.95 7.13
C GLY A 117 -9.78 -16.47 6.24
N LYS A 118 -9.95 -16.43 4.91
CA LYS A 118 -9.02 -17.00 3.93
C LYS A 118 -8.37 -15.96 3.02
N PHE A 119 -8.44 -14.67 3.35
CA PHE A 119 -7.83 -13.61 2.53
C PHE A 119 -6.36 -13.87 2.25
N TRP A 120 -5.54 -14.05 3.29
CA TRP A 120 -4.09 -14.19 3.15
C TRP A 120 -3.64 -15.43 2.38
N PRO A 121 -4.21 -16.63 2.63
CA PRO A 121 -3.95 -17.78 1.77
C PRO A 121 -4.35 -17.56 0.31
N ALA A 122 -5.50 -16.92 0.07
CA ALA A 122 -5.99 -16.61 -1.27
C ALA A 122 -5.07 -15.62 -2.00
N LEU A 123 -4.72 -14.51 -1.36
CA LEU A 123 -3.81 -13.50 -1.93
C LEU A 123 -2.44 -14.10 -2.24
N LYS A 124 -1.87 -14.87 -1.30
CA LYS A 124 -0.58 -15.55 -1.51
C LYS A 124 -0.63 -16.48 -2.72
N LEU A 125 -1.70 -17.24 -2.87
CA LEU A 125 -1.87 -18.20 -3.95
C LEU A 125 -2.00 -17.47 -5.30
N LEU A 126 -2.80 -16.41 -5.35
CA LEU A 126 -2.99 -15.59 -6.56
C LEU A 126 -1.68 -14.93 -6.99
N PHE A 127 -0.95 -14.29 -6.08
CA PHE A 127 0.33 -13.66 -6.40
C PHE A 127 1.40 -14.68 -6.84
N ALA A 128 1.49 -15.83 -6.17
CA ALA A 128 2.46 -16.87 -6.53
C ALA A 128 2.21 -17.47 -7.93
N ASN A 129 0.99 -17.37 -8.44
CA ASN A 129 0.58 -17.91 -9.74
C ASN A 129 0.05 -16.83 -10.69
N GLN A 130 0.44 -15.57 -10.50
CA GLN A 130 -0.15 -14.42 -11.19
C GLN A 130 -0.11 -14.57 -12.71
N GLN A 131 0.98 -15.08 -13.29
CA GLN A 131 1.12 -15.29 -14.72
C GLN A 131 0.11 -16.32 -15.28
N GLY A 132 -0.43 -17.19 -14.44
CA GLY A 132 -1.42 -18.20 -14.83
C GLY A 132 -2.83 -17.63 -15.02
N TRP A 133 -3.11 -16.47 -14.46
CA TRP A 133 -4.45 -15.85 -14.51
C TRP A 133 -4.43 -14.36 -14.90
N THR A 134 -3.27 -13.82 -15.31
CA THR A 134 -3.15 -12.49 -15.93
C THR A 134 -2.54 -12.61 -17.32
N ARG A 135 -3.02 -11.82 -18.27
CA ARG A 135 -2.48 -11.72 -19.63
C ARG A 135 -2.53 -10.27 -20.08
N HIS A 136 -1.38 -9.72 -20.49
CA HIS A 136 -1.31 -8.33 -21.00
C HIS A 136 -2.04 -7.33 -20.10
N HIS A 137 -1.73 -7.34 -18.80
CA HIS A 137 -2.35 -6.49 -17.78
C HIS A 137 -3.88 -6.65 -17.65
N THR A 138 -4.42 -7.80 -18.06
CA THR A 138 -5.83 -8.14 -17.92
C THR A 138 -5.99 -9.37 -17.06
N ALA A 139 -6.78 -9.27 -16.00
CA ALA A 139 -7.12 -10.42 -15.16
C ALA A 139 -8.04 -11.38 -15.91
N GLN A 140 -7.88 -12.67 -15.64
CA GLN A 140 -8.73 -13.76 -16.13
C GLN A 140 -9.46 -14.36 -14.91
N PRO A 141 -10.63 -13.82 -14.53
CA PRO A 141 -11.30 -14.19 -13.29
C PRO A 141 -11.62 -15.68 -13.16
N GLU A 142 -11.93 -16.34 -14.27
CA GLU A 142 -12.24 -17.78 -14.27
C GLU A 142 -11.03 -18.62 -13.84
N GLN A 143 -9.84 -18.27 -14.34
CA GLN A 143 -8.59 -18.92 -13.95
C GLN A 143 -8.22 -18.62 -12.48
N ALA A 144 -8.43 -17.39 -12.03
CA ALA A 144 -8.25 -17.02 -10.64
C ALA A 144 -9.18 -17.81 -9.71
N LEU A 145 -10.46 -17.96 -10.07
CA LEU A 145 -11.44 -18.75 -9.33
C LEU A 145 -11.07 -20.23 -9.28
N GLN A 146 -10.64 -20.79 -10.42
CA GLN A 146 -10.17 -22.18 -10.48
C GLN A 146 -8.99 -22.39 -9.55
N LEU A 147 -8.03 -21.46 -9.49
CA LEU A 147 -6.89 -21.52 -8.60
C LEU A 147 -7.32 -21.49 -7.15
N LEU A 148 -8.21 -20.58 -6.76
CA LEU A 148 -8.74 -20.47 -5.40
C LEU A 148 -9.53 -21.72 -4.98
N SER A 149 -10.06 -22.49 -5.91
CA SER A 149 -10.79 -23.72 -5.62
C SER A 149 -9.91 -24.83 -5.01
N SER A 150 -8.57 -24.68 -5.03
CA SER A 150 -7.63 -25.57 -4.37
C SER A 150 -7.49 -25.29 -2.86
N LEU A 151 -7.96 -24.15 -2.38
CA LEU A 151 -7.98 -23.81 -0.97
C LEU A 151 -9.20 -24.44 -0.26
N ALA A 152 -9.08 -24.63 1.05
CA ALA A 152 -10.19 -25.02 1.91
C ALA A 152 -11.15 -23.84 2.12
N ILE A 153 -11.91 -23.50 1.07
CA ILE A 153 -12.92 -22.44 1.01
C ILE A 153 -14.24 -23.08 0.63
N ASP A 154 -15.34 -22.68 1.27
CA ASP A 154 -16.69 -23.01 0.81
C ASP A 154 -16.96 -22.28 -0.52
N LYS A 155 -17.02 -23.06 -1.60
CA LYS A 155 -17.15 -22.51 -2.96
C LYS A 155 -18.52 -21.90 -3.21
N GLN A 156 -19.59 -22.48 -2.63
CA GLN A 156 -20.94 -21.96 -2.78
C GLN A 156 -21.08 -20.63 -2.04
N GLN A 157 -20.57 -20.56 -0.80
CA GLN A 157 -20.55 -19.33 -0.01
C GLN A 157 -19.67 -18.28 -0.69
N LEU A 158 -18.51 -18.65 -1.23
CA LEU A 158 -17.64 -17.72 -1.97
C LEU A 158 -18.41 -17.06 -3.13
N GLN A 159 -19.09 -17.85 -3.96
CA GLN A 159 -19.87 -17.33 -5.09
C GLN A 159 -21.02 -16.42 -4.64
N THR A 160 -21.69 -16.75 -3.55
CA THR A 160 -22.75 -15.92 -2.96
C THR A 160 -22.20 -14.60 -2.44
N ASP A 161 -21.09 -14.67 -1.71
CA ASP A 161 -20.48 -13.48 -1.09
C ASP A 161 -19.87 -12.52 -2.13
N MET A 162 -19.30 -13.04 -3.21
CA MET A 162 -18.74 -12.22 -4.31
C MET A 162 -19.74 -11.22 -4.91
N VAL A 163 -21.02 -11.54 -4.91
CA VAL A 163 -22.09 -10.69 -5.46
C VAL A 163 -22.90 -10.00 -4.37
N SER A 164 -22.49 -10.11 -3.11
CA SER A 164 -23.22 -9.52 -1.99
C SER A 164 -22.99 -8.00 -1.91
N GLU A 165 -24.00 -7.29 -1.40
CA GLU A 165 -23.86 -5.84 -1.11
C GLU A 165 -22.71 -5.55 -0.14
N LYS A 166 -22.45 -6.46 0.80
CA LYS A 166 -21.36 -6.31 1.76
C LYS A 166 -20.00 -6.21 1.07
N VAL A 167 -19.71 -7.13 0.14
CA VAL A 167 -18.47 -7.13 -0.64
C VAL A 167 -18.43 -5.92 -1.59
N ALA A 168 -19.52 -5.63 -2.27
CA ALA A 168 -19.61 -4.47 -3.16
C ALA A 168 -19.36 -3.15 -2.42
N ASN A 169 -19.89 -2.99 -1.21
CA ASN A 169 -19.71 -1.79 -0.39
C ASN A 169 -18.26 -1.61 0.06
N VAL A 170 -17.57 -2.69 0.47
CA VAL A 170 -16.14 -2.63 0.83
C VAL A 170 -15.31 -2.16 -0.37
N ILE A 171 -15.50 -2.79 -1.53
CA ILE A 171 -14.74 -2.45 -2.74
C ILE A 171 -15.01 -1.01 -3.19
N SER A 172 -16.28 -0.59 -3.19
CA SER A 172 -16.64 0.77 -3.60
C SER A 172 -16.09 1.82 -2.64
N GLN A 173 -16.05 1.52 -1.34
CA GLN A 173 -15.43 2.39 -0.35
C GLN A 173 -13.91 2.48 -0.55
N ASP A 174 -13.23 1.36 -0.77
CA ASP A 174 -11.80 1.33 -1.03
C ASP A 174 -11.42 2.14 -2.28
N VAL A 175 -12.21 2.01 -3.35
CA VAL A 175 -12.01 2.78 -4.59
C VAL A 175 -12.27 4.28 -4.37
N ALA A 176 -13.29 4.63 -3.60
CA ALA A 176 -13.59 6.03 -3.25
C ALA A 176 -12.46 6.65 -2.41
N ASP A 177 -11.95 5.90 -1.43
CA ASP A 177 -10.84 6.31 -0.59
C ASP A 177 -9.53 6.45 -1.41
N ALA A 178 -9.24 5.50 -2.29
CA ALA A 178 -8.10 5.60 -3.21
C ALA A 178 -8.17 6.87 -4.07
N LYS A 179 -9.37 7.24 -4.53
CA LYS A 179 -9.58 8.50 -5.28
C LYS A 179 -9.35 9.72 -4.40
N THR A 180 -9.86 9.73 -3.18
CA THR A 180 -9.67 10.83 -2.21
C THR A 180 -8.19 11.03 -1.87
N LEU A 181 -7.44 9.93 -1.74
CA LEU A 181 -6.00 9.92 -1.45
C LEU A 181 -5.13 10.10 -2.70
N GLU A 182 -5.74 10.35 -3.85
CA GLU A 182 -5.06 10.48 -5.14
C GLU A 182 -4.16 9.30 -5.51
N VAL A 183 -4.54 8.07 -5.12
CA VAL A 183 -3.84 6.85 -5.54
C VAL A 183 -3.99 6.68 -7.05
N ARG A 184 -2.89 6.80 -7.79
CA ARG A 184 -2.87 6.77 -9.27
C ARG A 184 -2.20 5.54 -9.86
N ALA A 185 -1.51 4.77 -9.02
CA ALA A 185 -0.81 3.54 -9.40
C ALA A 185 -0.81 2.57 -8.22
N THR A 186 -0.58 1.29 -8.50
CA THR A 186 -0.45 0.24 -7.48
C THR A 186 0.92 -0.45 -7.57
N PRO A 187 1.50 -0.85 -6.43
CA PRO A 187 1.02 -0.57 -5.08
C PRO A 187 1.27 0.88 -4.67
N GLN A 188 0.34 1.48 -3.89
CA GLN A 188 0.62 2.70 -3.15
C GLN A 188 0.65 2.38 -1.67
N PHE A 189 1.74 2.74 -1.01
CA PHE A 189 1.94 2.52 0.41
C PHE A 189 1.73 3.79 1.22
N PHE A 190 1.18 3.60 2.42
CA PHE A 190 1.13 4.59 3.48
C PHE A 190 1.67 3.96 4.76
N VAL A 191 2.50 4.68 5.51
CA VAL A 191 2.99 4.25 6.82
C VAL A 191 2.50 5.24 7.87
N ASN A 192 1.67 4.76 8.79
CA ASN A 192 0.98 5.62 9.78
C ASN A 192 0.31 6.84 9.14
N GLY A 193 -0.37 6.63 8.01
CA GLY A 193 -1.10 7.67 7.27
C GLY A 193 -0.26 8.49 6.29
N LYS A 194 1.07 8.49 6.38
CA LYS A 194 1.96 9.21 5.47
C LYS A 194 2.17 8.44 4.17
N PRO A 195 2.03 9.04 3.00
CA PRO A 195 2.24 8.35 1.73
C PRO A 195 3.74 8.09 1.47
N LEU A 196 4.05 6.94 0.86
CA LEU A 196 5.38 6.67 0.31
C LEU A 196 5.53 7.48 -0.99
N THR A 197 6.24 8.60 -0.92
CA THR A 197 6.38 9.55 -2.06
C THR A 197 7.49 9.16 -3.02
N ARG A 198 8.55 8.51 -2.55
CA ARG A 198 9.59 7.89 -3.38
C ARG A 198 9.39 6.40 -3.39
N PHE A 199 9.02 5.86 -4.53
CA PHE A 199 8.66 4.46 -4.67
C PHE A 199 9.90 3.58 -4.79
N GLY A 200 10.02 2.56 -3.91
CA GLY A 200 11.10 1.59 -3.91
C GLY A 200 11.10 0.70 -2.68
N TYR A 201 11.81 -0.42 -2.77
CA TYR A 201 11.93 -1.37 -1.64
C TYR A 201 12.63 -0.74 -0.44
N ARG A 202 13.73 -0.03 -0.71
CA ARG A 202 14.54 0.61 0.32
C ARG A 202 13.77 1.74 0.98
N GLU A 203 13.10 2.54 0.20
CA GLU A 203 12.31 3.67 0.66
C GLU A 203 11.17 3.22 1.59
N LEU A 204 10.52 2.10 1.28
CA LEU A 204 9.50 1.53 2.18
C LEU A 204 10.12 1.01 3.48
N ILE A 205 11.27 0.33 3.42
CA ILE A 205 11.98 -0.16 4.60
C ILE A 205 12.39 1.02 5.48
N ASP A 206 13.07 2.01 4.92
CA ASP A 206 13.57 3.19 5.63
C ASP A 206 12.40 3.92 6.32
N MET A 207 11.29 4.13 5.61
CA MET A 207 10.09 4.78 6.16
C MET A 207 9.49 4.02 7.34
N VAL A 208 9.46 2.68 7.29
CA VAL A 208 8.97 1.84 8.39
C VAL A 208 9.94 1.88 9.56
N GLU A 209 11.26 1.82 9.32
CA GLU A 209 12.29 1.88 10.37
C GLU A 209 12.28 3.23 11.10
N ASP A 210 12.14 4.33 10.37
CA ASP A 210 11.98 5.67 10.94
C ASP A 210 10.72 5.76 11.81
N ALA A 211 9.60 5.23 11.34
CA ALA A 211 8.36 5.19 12.11
C ALA A 211 8.49 4.35 13.39
N ILE A 212 9.21 3.22 13.33
CA ILE A 212 9.50 2.38 14.51
C ILE A 212 10.35 3.15 15.51
N ALA A 213 11.41 3.84 15.06
CA ALA A 213 12.31 4.60 15.93
C ALA A 213 11.58 5.75 16.67
N LEU A 214 10.52 6.30 16.06
CA LEU A 214 9.70 7.35 16.69
C LEU A 214 8.66 6.80 17.67
N ALA A 215 8.20 5.57 17.50
CA ALA A 215 7.06 5.03 18.25
C ALA A 215 7.48 4.10 19.41
N TYR A 216 8.70 3.57 19.37
CA TYR A 216 9.24 2.58 20.33
C TYR A 216 10.59 2.97 20.87
#